data_48b58228f96b80db5fbfc7b712edcd57
#
_entry.id   48b58228f96b80db5fbfc7b712edcd57
#
_cell.length_a   1.000
_cell.length_b   1.000
_cell.length_c   1.000
_cell.angle_alpha   90.00
_cell.angle_beta   90.00
_cell.angle_gamma   90.00
#
_symmetry.space_group_name_H-M   'P 1'
#
loop_
_entity.id
_entity.type
_entity.pdbx_description
1 polymer ?
#
loop_
_entity_poly.entity_id
_entity_poly.type
_entity_poly.pdbx_seq_one_letter_code
_entity_poly.pdbx_strand_id
1 'polypeptide(L)'
;MKGHLAYPFNFDESIFLKPSLRSIHRGACMEHVLIPPAIPTALYYECRYAVLREPIGFPRGAEVLEDDEEAIHAWVERDNTVLAVGRAHLIPADSDGSAADHAGPDATQCPSFGPLTDPSNRPAIQIRQMGTRREARRNGHAATILQALEKTSKEHFGAKIGLLQAREIAIPFYLSQGWVLIDEPYSIEGIGPHRSMMKQL
;
A
#
# COMPACT_ATOMS: atom_id res chain seq x y z
N MET A 1 -26.29 35.45 -32.09
CA MET A 1 -27.11 34.87 -31.01
C MET A 1 -26.56 33.45 -30.73
N LYS A 2 -25.80 33.29 -29.68
CA LYS A 2 -25.26 31.99 -29.23
C LYS A 2 -25.99 31.63 -27.94
N GLY A 3 -26.87 30.62 -28.00
CA GLY A 3 -27.58 30.10 -26.85
C GLY A 3 -26.66 29.20 -26.03
N HIS A 4 -26.42 29.54 -24.78
CA HIS A 4 -25.80 28.67 -23.77
C HIS A 4 -26.93 27.80 -23.19
N LEU A 5 -26.84 26.50 -23.44
CA LEU A 5 -27.60 25.49 -22.69
C LEU A 5 -26.81 25.19 -21.42
N ALA A 6 -27.29 25.69 -20.29
CA ALA A 6 -26.83 25.29 -18.95
C ALA A 6 -27.57 24.02 -18.56
N TYR A 7 -26.81 22.93 -18.34
CA TYR A 7 -27.32 21.74 -17.65
C TYR A 7 -27.19 21.95 -16.13
N PRO A 8 -28.26 21.80 -15.36
CA PRO A 8 -28.16 21.82 -13.90
C PRO A 8 -27.68 20.46 -13.42
N PHE A 9 -26.39 20.33 -13.06
CA PHE A 9 -25.95 19.24 -12.22
C PHE A 9 -26.38 19.53 -10.78
N ASN A 10 -27.43 18.85 -10.33
CA ASN A 10 -27.71 18.72 -8.90
C ASN A 10 -26.65 17.81 -8.28
N PHE A 11 -25.71 18.41 -7.56
CA PHE A 11 -24.86 17.68 -6.63
C PHE A 11 -25.71 17.34 -5.40
N ASP A 12 -26.08 16.07 -5.26
CA ASP A 12 -26.63 15.54 -4.03
C ASP A 12 -25.48 15.43 -3.01
N GLU A 13 -25.41 16.39 -2.08
CA GLU A 13 -24.43 16.46 -0.99
C GLU A 13 -24.59 15.33 0.05
N SER A 14 -25.49 14.37 -0.15
CA SER A 14 -25.78 13.32 0.83
C SER A 14 -24.88 12.09 0.70
N ILE A 15 -23.93 12.00 -0.26
CA ILE A 15 -23.00 10.89 -0.41
C ILE A 15 -21.59 11.27 0.07
N PHE A 16 -21.47 11.95 1.19
CA PHE A 16 -20.25 11.85 1.99
C PHE A 16 -20.30 10.52 2.74
N LEU A 17 -19.83 9.47 2.09
CA LEU A 17 -19.50 8.22 2.76
C LEU A 17 -18.48 8.54 3.85
N LYS A 18 -18.94 8.55 5.11
CA LYS A 18 -18.05 8.57 6.27
C LYS A 18 -17.05 7.43 6.07
N PRO A 19 -15.73 7.67 6.24
CA PRO A 19 -14.75 6.61 6.15
C PRO A 19 -15.20 5.47 7.06
N SER A 20 -15.44 4.28 6.49
CA SER A 20 -15.88 3.11 7.23
C SER A 20 -14.70 2.60 8.05
N LEU A 21 -14.56 3.09 9.27
CA LEU A 21 -13.63 2.54 10.25
C LEU A 21 -14.21 1.18 10.69
N ARG A 22 -13.71 0.10 10.10
CA ARG A 22 -14.00 -1.24 10.63
C ARG A 22 -12.99 -1.54 11.73
N SER A 23 -13.42 -1.42 12.98
CA SER A 23 -12.64 -1.84 14.15
C SER A 23 -12.93 -3.30 14.47
N ILE A 24 -11.91 -4.16 14.38
CA ILE A 24 -11.98 -5.54 14.85
C ILE A 24 -11.18 -5.63 16.14
N HIS A 25 -11.88 -5.83 17.26
CA HIS A 25 -11.23 -6.03 18.55
C HIS A 25 -10.65 -7.45 18.65
N ARG A 26 -9.34 -7.56 18.66
CA ARG A 26 -8.60 -8.73 19.18
C ARG A 26 -7.69 -8.26 20.30
N GLY A 27 -8.17 -8.31 21.53
CA GLY A 27 -7.43 -7.81 22.69
C GLY A 27 -7.23 -6.28 22.66
N ALA A 28 -6.08 -5.80 23.11
CA ALA A 28 -5.75 -4.37 23.18
C ALA A 28 -5.30 -3.73 21.84
N CYS A 29 -5.30 -4.46 20.71
CA CYS A 29 -4.92 -3.95 19.40
C CYS A 29 -6.14 -3.71 18.52
N MET A 30 -6.20 -2.55 17.87
CA MET A 30 -7.23 -2.20 16.88
C MET A 30 -6.63 -2.19 15.48
N GLU A 31 -7.35 -2.79 14.53
CA GLU A 31 -7.03 -2.73 13.10
C GLU A 31 -7.83 -1.61 12.44
N HIS A 32 -7.13 -0.79 11.66
CA HIS A 32 -7.73 0.32 10.92
C HIS A 32 -7.47 0.13 9.43
N VAL A 33 -8.51 0.37 8.63
CA VAL A 33 -8.41 0.41 7.17
C VAL A 33 -9.02 1.71 6.68
N LEU A 34 -8.24 2.45 5.91
CA LEU A 34 -8.64 3.73 5.33
C LEU A 34 -8.73 3.59 3.81
N ILE A 35 -9.89 3.95 3.26
CA ILE A 35 -10.20 3.85 1.83
C ILE A 35 -10.07 5.22 1.17
N PRO A 36 -9.51 5.32 -0.07
CA PRO A 36 -9.37 6.57 -0.78
C PRO A 36 -10.74 7.21 -1.15
N PRO A 37 -10.80 8.54 -1.35
CA PRO A 37 -9.68 9.47 -1.11
C PRO A 37 -9.56 9.80 0.38
N ALA A 38 -8.41 9.53 0.98
CA ALA A 38 -8.21 9.81 2.40
C ALA A 38 -6.72 9.89 2.76
N ILE A 39 -6.40 10.78 3.70
CA ILE A 39 -5.04 10.97 4.23
C ILE A 39 -4.91 10.23 5.55
N PRO A 40 -3.91 9.35 5.73
CA PRO A 40 -3.63 8.71 7.01
C PRO A 40 -3.25 9.70 8.11
N THR A 41 -3.34 9.23 9.36
CA THR A 41 -2.98 10.06 10.51
C THR A 41 -1.48 10.33 10.60
N ALA A 42 -1.09 11.36 11.36
CA ALA A 42 0.31 11.65 11.65
C ALA A 42 1.02 10.46 12.32
N LEU A 43 0.33 9.70 13.19
CA LEU A 43 0.87 8.51 13.86
C LEU A 43 1.17 7.37 12.87
N TYR A 44 0.38 7.24 11.81
CA TYR A 44 0.65 6.29 10.73
C TYR A 44 1.96 6.64 10.02
N TYR A 45 2.14 7.90 9.60
CA TYR A 45 3.37 8.36 8.94
C TYR A 45 4.58 8.28 9.87
N GLU A 46 4.42 8.60 11.15
CA GLU A 46 5.48 8.43 12.16
C GLU A 46 5.95 6.97 12.24
N CYS A 47 5.03 6.02 12.27
CA CYS A 47 5.38 4.60 12.26
C CYS A 47 6.06 4.21 10.95
N ARG A 48 5.52 4.66 9.79
CA ARG A 48 6.06 4.37 8.46
C ARG A 48 7.50 4.87 8.31
N TYR A 49 7.78 6.10 8.79
CA TYR A 49 9.13 6.63 8.84
C TYR A 49 10.06 5.77 9.70
N ALA A 50 9.67 5.55 10.96
CA ALA A 50 10.50 4.84 11.95
C ALA A 50 10.86 3.40 11.53
N VAL A 51 10.00 2.71 10.75
CA VAL A 51 10.24 1.31 10.36
C VAL A 51 10.85 1.15 8.97
N LEU A 52 10.74 2.15 8.08
CA LEU A 52 11.14 2.01 6.68
C LEU A 52 12.21 3.01 6.22
N ARG A 53 12.30 4.18 6.84
CA ARG A 53 13.17 5.29 6.38
C ARG A 53 14.31 5.59 7.34
N GLU A 54 13.99 5.77 8.61
CA GLU A 54 14.98 6.04 9.65
C GLU A 54 16.10 4.98 9.72
N PRO A 55 15.83 3.64 9.65
CA PRO A 55 16.87 2.62 9.73
C PRO A 55 17.87 2.64 8.56
N ILE A 56 17.55 3.31 7.46
CA ILE A 56 18.42 3.43 6.29
C ILE A 56 18.89 4.87 6.07
N GLY A 57 18.66 5.75 7.06
CA GLY A 57 19.20 7.11 7.09
C GLY A 57 18.49 8.11 6.17
N PHE A 58 17.26 7.82 5.72
CA PHE A 58 16.52 8.76 4.88
C PHE A 58 15.91 9.90 5.69
N PRO A 59 15.83 11.11 5.11
CA PRO A 59 15.26 12.27 5.79
C PRO A 59 13.75 12.11 6.02
N ARG A 60 13.21 12.88 6.96
CA ARG A 60 11.77 13.06 7.14
C ARG A 60 11.13 13.60 5.87
N GLY A 61 9.94 13.10 5.54
CA GLY A 61 9.24 13.37 4.29
C GLY A 61 9.38 12.26 3.25
N ALA A 62 10.45 11.45 3.29
CA ALA A 62 10.62 10.30 2.40
C ALA A 62 9.59 9.18 2.63
N GLU A 63 8.88 9.21 3.75
CA GLU A 63 7.78 8.31 4.07
C GLU A 63 6.45 8.68 3.41
N VAL A 64 6.28 9.91 2.92
CA VAL A 64 5.06 10.39 2.27
C VAL A 64 5.21 10.21 0.76
N LEU A 65 4.23 9.59 0.11
CA LEU A 65 4.19 9.42 -1.34
C LEU A 65 3.11 10.31 -1.94
N GLU A 66 3.35 10.79 -3.18
CA GLU A 66 2.44 11.71 -3.87
C GLU A 66 1.04 11.12 -4.10
N ASP A 67 0.96 9.79 -4.25
CA ASP A 67 -0.27 9.02 -4.49
C ASP A 67 -0.88 8.44 -3.19
N ASP A 68 -0.50 8.92 -2.02
CA ASP A 68 -1.04 8.40 -0.76
C ASP A 68 -2.54 8.66 -0.62
N GLU A 69 -3.07 9.77 -1.14
CA GLU A 69 -4.50 10.07 -1.12
C GLU A 69 -5.36 9.05 -1.90
N GLU A 70 -4.78 8.44 -2.93
CA GLU A 70 -5.45 7.49 -3.82
C GLU A 70 -5.25 6.04 -3.38
N ALA A 71 -4.49 5.81 -2.31
CA ALA A 71 -4.13 4.50 -1.83
C ALA A 71 -5.05 4.02 -0.69
N ILE A 72 -5.20 2.70 -0.59
CA ILE A 72 -5.74 2.05 0.60
C ILE A 72 -4.60 1.96 1.63
N HIS A 73 -4.87 2.39 2.85
CA HIS A 73 -3.94 2.29 3.96
C HIS A 73 -4.49 1.36 5.04
N ALA A 74 -3.64 0.52 5.62
CA ALA A 74 -3.98 -0.31 6.75
C ALA A 74 -2.92 -0.22 7.83
N TRP A 75 -3.34 -0.18 9.10
CA TRP A 75 -2.43 -0.19 10.24
C TRP A 75 -3.05 -0.87 11.44
N VAL A 76 -2.17 -1.28 12.34
CA VAL A 76 -2.55 -1.78 13.66
C VAL A 76 -2.11 -0.78 14.71
N GLU A 77 -3.05 -0.39 15.58
CA GLU A 77 -2.82 0.57 16.65
C GLU A 77 -3.15 -0.03 18.00
N ARG A 78 -2.36 0.33 19.01
CA ARG A 78 -2.59 0.01 20.40
C ARG A 78 -2.13 1.17 21.28
N ASP A 79 -2.96 1.59 22.23
CA ASP A 79 -2.64 2.64 23.20
C ASP A 79 -2.07 3.90 22.53
N ASN A 80 -2.74 4.38 21.47
CA ASN A 80 -2.36 5.55 20.68
C ASN A 80 -0.96 5.42 20.04
N THR A 81 -0.53 4.19 19.77
CA THR A 81 0.73 3.88 19.10
C THR A 81 0.48 2.97 17.89
N VAL A 82 0.87 3.43 16.71
CA VAL A 82 0.82 2.61 15.49
C VAL A 82 1.99 1.63 15.51
N LEU A 83 1.68 0.34 15.46
CA LEU A 83 2.63 -0.77 15.59
C LEU A 83 3.11 -1.31 14.24
N ALA A 84 2.23 -1.27 13.24
CA ALA A 84 2.50 -1.77 11.91
C ALA A 84 1.68 -0.99 10.87
N VAL A 85 2.22 -0.83 9.68
CA VAL A 85 1.65 -0.07 8.58
C VAL A 85 1.79 -0.81 7.26
N GLY A 86 0.94 -0.47 6.29
CA GLY A 86 1.03 -0.92 4.91
C GLY A 86 0.08 -0.14 4.03
N ARG A 87 0.36 -0.12 2.72
CA ARG A 87 -0.54 0.49 1.74
C ARG A 87 -0.65 -0.37 0.48
N ALA A 88 -1.76 -0.18 -0.23
CA ALA A 88 -1.99 -0.71 -1.57
C ALA A 88 -2.52 0.39 -2.47
N HIS A 89 -2.03 0.48 -3.70
CA HIS A 89 -2.57 1.39 -4.70
C HIS A 89 -2.91 0.64 -5.98
N LEU A 90 -3.86 1.16 -6.73
CA LEU A 90 -4.20 0.65 -8.06
C LEU A 90 -3.06 1.00 -9.03
N ILE A 91 -2.57 0.01 -9.75
CA ILE A 91 -1.61 0.26 -10.84
C ILE A 91 -2.39 0.77 -12.04
N PRO A 92 -2.09 1.98 -12.57
CA PRO A 92 -2.75 2.52 -13.75
C PRO A 92 -2.74 1.56 -14.94
N ALA A 93 -3.79 1.57 -15.76
CA ALA A 93 -3.96 0.60 -16.84
C ALA A 93 -2.83 0.63 -17.90
N ASP A 94 -2.22 1.78 -18.09
CA ASP A 94 -1.11 2.06 -19.00
C ASP A 94 0.28 1.96 -18.34
N SER A 95 0.35 1.72 -17.03
CA SER A 95 1.61 1.57 -16.29
C SER A 95 2.07 0.11 -16.28
N ASP A 96 3.37 -0.11 -16.36
CA ASP A 96 4.03 -1.42 -16.16
C ASP A 96 4.35 -1.71 -14.68
N GLY A 97 3.92 -0.81 -13.76
CA GLY A 97 4.14 -0.90 -12.34
C GLY A 97 5.54 -0.49 -11.88
N SER A 98 6.40 -0.03 -12.79
CA SER A 98 7.66 0.60 -12.38
C SER A 98 7.36 1.90 -11.64
N ALA A 99 8.00 2.12 -10.50
CA ALA A 99 7.79 3.31 -9.68
C ALA A 99 9.01 3.55 -8.79
N ALA A 100 9.18 4.79 -8.35
CA ALA A 100 10.22 5.12 -7.36
C ALA A 100 9.95 4.43 -6.03
N ASP A 101 10.99 3.94 -5.35
CA ASP A 101 10.85 3.26 -4.05
C ASP A 101 10.35 4.19 -2.94
N HIS A 102 10.78 5.45 -2.96
CA HIS A 102 10.44 6.46 -1.96
C HIS A 102 10.28 7.85 -2.60
N ALA A 103 9.81 8.82 -1.85
CA ALA A 103 9.78 10.22 -2.29
C ALA A 103 11.19 10.84 -2.24
N GLY A 104 11.46 11.73 -3.19
CA GLY A 104 12.71 12.50 -3.28
C GLY A 104 13.39 12.39 -4.64
N PRO A 105 14.30 13.34 -4.96
CA PRO A 105 14.93 13.45 -6.27
C PRO A 105 15.87 12.27 -6.61
N ASP A 106 16.43 11.62 -5.60
CA ASP A 106 17.38 10.50 -5.73
C ASP A 106 16.70 9.13 -5.56
N ALA A 107 15.37 9.07 -5.66
CA ALA A 107 14.62 7.83 -5.49
C ALA A 107 14.91 6.83 -6.61
N THR A 108 15.38 5.64 -6.24
CA THR A 108 15.68 4.58 -7.20
C THR A 108 14.40 4.02 -7.79
N GLN A 109 14.36 3.91 -9.12
CA GLN A 109 13.26 3.24 -9.82
C GLN A 109 13.29 1.74 -9.56
N CYS A 110 12.15 1.21 -9.16
CA CYS A 110 11.94 -0.23 -9.10
C CYS A 110 11.58 -0.79 -10.48
N PRO A 111 11.96 -2.04 -10.79
CA PRO A 111 11.65 -2.64 -12.08
C PRO A 111 10.14 -2.83 -12.29
N SER A 112 9.75 -2.93 -13.55
CA SER A 112 8.39 -3.26 -13.98
C SER A 112 8.00 -4.69 -13.58
N PHE A 113 6.69 -4.96 -13.56
CA PHE A 113 6.16 -6.30 -13.29
C PHE A 113 5.77 -7.02 -14.58
N GLY A 114 6.49 -8.08 -14.93
CA GLY A 114 6.21 -8.90 -16.11
C GLY A 114 4.75 -9.34 -16.26
N PRO A 115 4.04 -9.78 -15.21
CA PRO A 115 2.63 -10.18 -15.30
C PRO A 115 1.68 -9.09 -15.81
N LEU A 116 2.05 -7.80 -15.73
CA LEU A 116 1.21 -6.69 -16.22
C LEU A 116 1.17 -6.56 -17.75
N THR A 117 2.00 -7.30 -18.46
CA THR A 117 1.94 -7.40 -19.93
C THR A 117 0.70 -8.16 -20.41
N ASP A 118 0.10 -8.99 -19.53
CA ASP A 118 -1.16 -9.68 -19.80
C ASP A 118 -2.35 -8.84 -19.28
N PRO A 119 -3.24 -8.32 -20.16
CA PRO A 119 -4.41 -7.55 -19.75
C PRO A 119 -5.39 -8.32 -18.84
N SER A 120 -5.38 -9.66 -18.88
CA SER A 120 -6.25 -10.49 -18.02
C SER A 120 -5.91 -10.35 -16.54
N ASN A 121 -4.68 -9.94 -16.20
CA ASN A 121 -4.20 -9.69 -14.86
C ASN A 121 -4.62 -8.30 -14.30
N ARG A 122 -5.44 -7.55 -15.04
CA ARG A 122 -5.91 -6.23 -14.61
C ARG A 122 -7.40 -6.27 -14.24
N PRO A 123 -7.86 -5.42 -13.31
CA PRO A 123 -7.09 -4.46 -12.50
C PRO A 123 -6.08 -5.13 -11.58
N ALA A 124 -4.93 -4.50 -11.37
CA ALA A 124 -3.86 -4.97 -10.51
C ALA A 124 -3.51 -3.92 -9.46
N ILE A 125 -3.12 -4.36 -8.27
CA ILE A 125 -2.64 -3.46 -7.21
C ILE A 125 -1.18 -3.74 -6.87
N GLN A 126 -0.51 -2.72 -6.36
CA GLN A 126 0.80 -2.88 -5.74
C GLN A 126 0.71 -2.68 -4.23
N ILE A 127 1.17 -3.67 -3.46
CA ILE A 127 1.38 -3.56 -2.02
C ILE A 127 2.75 -2.90 -1.79
N ARG A 128 2.76 -1.84 -1.00
CA ARG A 128 3.99 -1.09 -0.68
C ARG A 128 4.00 -0.66 0.78
N GLN A 129 5.16 -0.17 1.22
CA GLN A 129 5.33 0.47 2.52
C GLN A 129 4.87 -0.41 3.69
N MET A 130 5.09 -1.72 3.59
CA MET A 130 4.82 -2.68 4.66
C MET A 130 5.92 -2.62 5.72
N GLY A 131 5.55 -2.34 6.96
CA GLY A 131 6.50 -2.30 8.06
C GLY A 131 5.86 -2.58 9.41
N THR A 132 6.66 -3.15 10.35
CA THR A 132 6.24 -3.43 11.72
C THR A 132 7.34 -2.99 12.66
N ARG A 133 6.98 -2.22 13.71
CA ARG A 133 7.91 -1.83 14.78
C ARG A 133 8.61 -3.05 15.35
N ARG A 134 9.89 -2.93 15.67
CA ARG A 134 10.73 -4.06 16.10
C ARG A 134 10.14 -4.83 17.27
N GLU A 135 9.65 -4.11 18.27
CA GLU A 135 9.05 -4.64 19.49
C GLU A 135 7.67 -5.30 19.27
N ALA A 136 7.03 -4.99 18.14
CA ALA A 136 5.72 -5.54 17.76
C ALA A 136 5.80 -6.68 16.73
N ARG A 137 7.00 -7.08 16.31
CA ARG A 137 7.17 -8.18 15.34
C ARG A 137 6.75 -9.52 15.90
N ARG A 138 6.43 -10.48 15.02
CA ARG A 138 6.00 -11.86 15.32
C ARG A 138 4.68 -11.96 16.10
N ASN A 139 3.88 -10.89 16.13
CA ASN A 139 2.53 -10.87 16.71
C ASN A 139 1.42 -10.95 15.65
N GLY A 140 1.73 -11.29 14.40
CA GLY A 140 0.75 -11.42 13.33
C GLY A 140 0.33 -10.11 12.65
N HIS A 141 0.75 -8.94 13.14
CA HIS A 141 0.29 -7.63 12.63
C HIS A 141 0.53 -7.45 11.12
N ALA A 142 1.68 -7.86 10.60
CA ALA A 142 1.95 -7.76 9.17
C ALA A 142 0.99 -8.62 8.34
N ALA A 143 0.65 -9.84 8.79
CA ALA A 143 -0.32 -10.69 8.12
C ALA A 143 -1.73 -10.09 8.16
N THR A 144 -2.13 -9.55 9.30
CA THR A 144 -3.42 -8.84 9.46
C THR A 144 -3.54 -7.69 8.47
N ILE A 145 -2.51 -6.82 8.39
CA ILE A 145 -2.48 -5.69 7.47
C ILE A 145 -2.51 -6.16 6.01
N LEU A 146 -1.69 -7.14 5.64
CA LEU A 146 -1.62 -7.64 4.28
C LEU A 146 -2.98 -8.20 3.82
N GLN A 147 -3.64 -9.01 4.66
CA GLN A 147 -4.96 -9.55 4.38
C GLN A 147 -6.03 -8.45 4.25
N ALA A 148 -5.96 -7.41 5.09
CA ALA A 148 -6.87 -6.27 5.00
C ALA A 148 -6.68 -5.50 3.69
N LEU A 149 -5.43 -5.26 3.27
CA LEU A 149 -5.10 -4.61 2.00
C LEU A 149 -5.56 -5.44 0.80
N GLU A 150 -5.28 -6.76 0.79
CA GLU A 150 -5.71 -7.68 -0.27
C GLU A 150 -7.23 -7.67 -0.43
N LYS A 151 -7.95 -7.87 0.69
CA LYS A 151 -9.42 -7.89 0.71
C LYS A 151 -10.02 -6.57 0.23
N THR A 152 -9.58 -5.45 0.82
CA THR A 152 -10.13 -4.14 0.51
C THR A 152 -9.80 -3.73 -0.93
N SER A 153 -8.61 -4.08 -1.45
CA SER A 153 -8.25 -3.83 -2.84
C SER A 153 -9.13 -4.60 -3.82
N LYS A 154 -9.45 -5.85 -3.50
CA LYS A 154 -10.41 -6.64 -4.29
C LYS A 154 -11.80 -6.02 -4.29
N GLU A 155 -12.29 -5.60 -3.12
CA GLU A 155 -13.63 -5.01 -2.95
C GLU A 155 -13.72 -3.60 -3.58
N HIS A 156 -12.71 -2.77 -3.42
CA HIS A 156 -12.73 -1.36 -3.83
C HIS A 156 -12.30 -1.14 -5.28
N PHE A 157 -11.21 -1.78 -5.71
CA PHE A 157 -10.65 -1.63 -7.07
C PHE A 157 -11.05 -2.76 -8.03
N GLY A 158 -11.72 -3.82 -7.57
CA GLY A 158 -11.95 -5.02 -8.36
C GLY A 158 -10.66 -5.75 -8.73
N ALA A 159 -9.61 -5.60 -7.91
CA ALA A 159 -8.28 -6.12 -8.20
C ALA A 159 -8.30 -7.64 -8.37
N LYS A 160 -7.65 -8.11 -9.46
CA LYS A 160 -7.50 -9.55 -9.76
C LYS A 160 -6.21 -10.10 -9.19
N ILE A 161 -5.13 -9.31 -9.23
CA ILE A 161 -3.83 -9.68 -8.71
C ILE A 161 -3.26 -8.58 -7.82
N GLY A 162 -2.46 -9.01 -6.85
CA GLY A 162 -1.56 -8.16 -6.09
C GLY A 162 -0.12 -8.39 -6.53
N LEU A 163 0.65 -7.32 -6.57
CA LEU A 163 2.08 -7.29 -6.89
C LEU A 163 2.85 -6.58 -5.77
N LEU A 164 4.08 -6.96 -5.53
CA LEU A 164 4.98 -6.28 -4.60
C LEU A 164 6.45 -6.58 -4.91
N GLN A 165 7.32 -5.72 -4.38
CA GLN A 165 8.77 -5.91 -4.41
C GLN A 165 9.23 -6.17 -2.97
N ALA A 166 9.55 -7.43 -2.69
CA ALA A 166 9.94 -7.88 -1.36
C ALA A 166 11.45 -7.75 -1.16
N ARG A 167 11.87 -7.15 -0.04
CA ARG A 167 13.24 -7.34 0.44
C ARG A 167 13.52 -8.82 0.67
N GLU A 168 14.71 -9.29 0.37
CA GLU A 168 15.08 -10.71 0.51
C GLU A 168 14.68 -11.28 1.87
N ILE A 169 14.93 -10.55 2.96
CA ILE A 169 14.59 -10.96 4.33
C ILE A 169 13.08 -11.11 4.56
N ALA A 170 12.23 -10.48 3.75
CA ALA A 170 10.77 -10.54 3.87
C ALA A 170 10.13 -11.61 2.98
N ILE A 171 10.85 -12.19 2.03
CA ILE A 171 10.33 -13.21 1.10
C ILE A 171 9.68 -14.38 1.83
N PRO A 172 10.28 -14.98 2.88
CA PRO A 172 9.65 -16.11 3.59
C PRO A 172 8.28 -15.75 4.20
N PHE A 173 8.10 -14.51 4.66
CA PHE A 173 6.81 -14.03 5.15
C PHE A 173 5.78 -14.02 4.03
N TYR A 174 6.07 -13.42 2.88
CA TYR A 174 5.13 -13.35 1.77
C TYR A 174 4.80 -14.74 1.18
N LEU A 175 5.79 -15.63 1.07
CA LEU A 175 5.55 -17.03 0.68
C LEU A 175 4.56 -17.71 1.63
N SER A 176 4.68 -17.49 2.95
CA SER A 176 3.74 -18.03 3.95
C SER A 176 2.32 -17.46 3.82
N GLN A 177 2.16 -16.32 3.16
CA GLN A 177 0.87 -15.68 2.87
C GLN A 177 0.32 -16.02 1.47
N GLY A 178 0.94 -16.99 0.76
CA GLY A 178 0.48 -17.47 -0.54
C GLY A 178 0.93 -16.61 -1.73
N TRP A 179 1.90 -15.72 -1.55
CA TRP A 179 2.54 -15.00 -2.63
C TRP A 179 3.61 -15.88 -3.30
N VAL A 180 3.83 -15.66 -4.60
CA VAL A 180 4.83 -16.41 -5.39
C VAL A 180 5.84 -15.46 -6.02
N LEU A 181 7.07 -15.92 -6.17
CA LEU A 181 8.13 -15.18 -6.87
C LEU A 181 7.86 -15.16 -8.37
N ILE A 182 8.14 -14.05 -9.04
CA ILE A 182 7.89 -13.84 -10.48
C ILE A 182 9.09 -13.36 -11.27
N ASP A 183 10.24 -13.16 -10.62
CA ASP A 183 11.48 -12.70 -11.26
C ASP A 183 12.72 -13.27 -10.58
N GLU A 184 13.90 -12.96 -11.15
CA GLU A 184 15.19 -13.21 -10.53
C GLU A 184 15.55 -12.12 -9.51
N PRO A 185 16.50 -12.37 -8.58
CA PRO A 185 16.96 -11.36 -7.62
C PRO A 185 17.53 -10.13 -8.32
N TYR A 186 17.18 -8.94 -7.82
CA TYR A 186 17.75 -7.66 -8.23
C TYR A 186 18.05 -6.81 -6.98
N SER A 187 18.86 -5.76 -7.14
CA SER A 187 19.21 -4.86 -6.05
C SER A 187 18.63 -3.47 -6.30
N ILE A 188 18.01 -2.90 -5.28
CA ILE A 188 17.62 -1.48 -5.27
C ILE A 188 18.73 -0.71 -4.55
N GLU A 189 19.31 0.27 -5.21
CA GLU A 189 20.40 1.06 -4.68
C GLU A 189 20.01 1.73 -3.36
N GLY A 190 20.90 1.70 -2.38
CA GLY A 190 20.66 2.23 -1.03
C GLY A 190 19.73 1.39 -0.14
N ILE A 191 19.03 0.35 -0.69
CA ILE A 191 18.05 -0.45 0.05
C ILE A 191 18.44 -1.92 0.11
N GLY A 192 19.03 -2.47 -0.95
CA GLY A 192 19.56 -3.83 -1.01
C GLY A 192 18.75 -4.80 -1.87
N PRO A 193 18.95 -6.14 -1.69
CA PRO A 193 18.40 -7.17 -2.55
C PRO A 193 16.87 -7.31 -2.40
N HIS A 194 16.20 -7.44 -3.55
CA HIS A 194 14.75 -7.57 -3.69
C HIS A 194 14.39 -8.66 -4.70
N ARG A 195 13.15 -9.09 -4.65
CA ARG A 195 12.47 -9.88 -5.68
C ARG A 195 11.02 -9.44 -5.80
N SER A 196 10.50 -9.48 -7.02
CA SER A 196 9.08 -9.23 -7.25
C SER A 196 8.25 -10.46 -6.95
N MET A 197 7.07 -10.24 -6.41
CA MET A 197 6.14 -11.31 -6.05
C MET A 197 4.73 -10.95 -6.50
N MET A 198 3.90 -11.98 -6.75
CA MET A 198 2.52 -11.88 -7.19
C MET A 198 1.61 -12.79 -6.36
N LYS A 199 0.35 -12.40 -6.23
CA LYS A 199 -0.74 -13.23 -5.70
C LYS A 199 -2.04 -12.98 -6.44
N GLN A 200 -2.80 -14.03 -6.73
CA GLN A 200 -4.20 -13.93 -7.17
C GLN A 200 -5.07 -13.50 -5.96
N LEU A 201 -5.97 -12.53 -6.15
CA LEU A 201 -6.79 -11.95 -5.09
C LEU A 201 -8.24 -12.45 -5.12
#